data_d7d2e90b9b417de813ffc976469e00bc
#
_entry.id   d7d2e90b9b417de813ffc976469e00bc
#
_cell.length_a   1.000
_cell.length_b   1.000
_cell.length_c   1.000
_cell.angle_alpha   90.00
_cell.angle_beta   90.00
_cell.angle_gamma   90.00
#
_symmetry.space_group_name_H-M   'P 1'
#
loop_
_entity.id
_entity.type
_entity.pdbx_description
1 polymer ?
#
loop_
_entity_poly.entity_id
_entity_poly.type
_entity_poly.pdbx_seq_one_letter_code
_entity_poly.pdbx_strand_id
1 'polypeptide(L)'
;MKRTFRATNVVLILLCAMYFITYIVRQNVNTAGGPIQQEFGLSNTQLGLIFSAYGIPYLLFQIIGGWTADHFGPRRTLFFSGIVWAGATVLTTFAFDFYSLFGLRVLMGFGVGATLPTATRAMQHWVEARKRGFAQGITHAFARLGNAATPLLIAGLMSVVEWRGSFVVVGLAGFVWVAIWLWYFRDDPKEHPSITKAELDLLPHRPKGPKPVVPWAHLIQRMWPVTVTYFCYGWSLWLYLNWLPLFFKNTYSLDIKQSAIFATGVFLAGVVGDTLGGVFSDAIYHRTGNVRLARLSISVLGFGGALLSLLPILYVRDINIVALCLTSGFFFEELVIGPMWAIPMDIAPKYSGTAAGLMNTGSALAAILSPAIAGYVIDATGNWYLPFIMSIGVLLVGAVMSFAMHPERQFTEEAMPLGKPSAAPAE
;
A
#
# COMPACT_ATOMS: atom_id res chain seq x y z
N MET A 1 6.06 -34.12 22.45
CA MET A 1 6.84 -33.31 21.48
C MET A 1 6.56 -31.84 21.71
N LYS A 2 7.51 -31.07 22.25
CA LYS A 2 7.41 -29.61 22.33
C LYS A 2 7.33 -29.07 20.90
N ARG A 3 6.21 -28.47 20.49
CA ARG A 3 6.11 -27.71 19.25
C ARG A 3 7.04 -26.50 19.38
N THR A 4 8.29 -26.66 19.03
CA THR A 4 9.22 -25.53 18.88
C THR A 4 8.71 -24.68 17.73
N PHE A 5 8.44 -23.42 17.98
CA PHE A 5 8.09 -22.45 16.93
C PHE A 5 9.21 -22.49 15.88
N ARG A 6 8.86 -22.78 14.63
CA ARG A 6 9.84 -22.83 13.53
C ARG A 6 10.42 -21.46 13.32
N ALA A 7 11.73 -21.37 13.11
CA ALA A 7 12.42 -20.09 12.86
C ALA A 7 11.83 -19.32 11.66
N THR A 8 11.43 -20.05 10.63
CA THR A 8 10.73 -19.52 9.44
C THR A 8 9.41 -18.83 9.80
N ASN A 9 8.63 -19.38 10.74
CA ASN A 9 7.37 -18.78 11.18
C ASN A 9 7.62 -17.50 12.00
N VAL A 10 8.66 -17.47 12.84
CA VAL A 10 9.01 -16.26 13.61
C VAL A 10 9.40 -15.12 12.66
N VAL A 11 10.19 -15.39 11.63
CA VAL A 11 10.52 -14.39 10.61
C VAL A 11 9.26 -13.86 9.92
N LEU A 12 8.33 -14.73 9.56
CA LEU A 12 7.06 -14.30 8.95
C LEU A 12 6.21 -13.44 9.91
N ILE A 13 6.15 -13.81 11.20
CA ILE A 13 5.47 -13.00 12.24
C ILE A 13 6.11 -11.62 12.36
N LEU A 14 7.45 -11.54 12.37
CA LEU A 14 8.14 -10.25 12.40
C LEU A 14 7.85 -9.39 11.18
N LEU A 15 7.75 -9.98 10.00
CA LEU A 15 7.34 -9.26 8.80
C LEU A 15 5.87 -8.80 8.88
N CYS A 16 4.96 -9.62 9.37
CA CYS A 16 3.57 -9.22 9.60
C CYS A 16 3.48 -8.04 10.60
N ALA A 17 4.22 -8.11 11.70
CA ALA A 17 4.28 -7.02 12.68
C ALA A 17 4.85 -5.73 12.06
N MET A 18 5.89 -5.83 11.22
CA MET A 18 6.45 -4.70 10.48
C MET A 18 5.40 -4.06 9.57
N TYR A 19 4.68 -4.84 8.78
CA TYR A 19 3.62 -4.33 7.91
C TYR A 19 2.57 -3.59 8.74
N PHE A 20 2.10 -4.20 9.83
CA PHE A 20 1.11 -3.59 10.73
C PHE A 20 1.59 -2.24 11.28
N ILE A 21 2.79 -2.20 11.88
CA ILE A 21 3.35 -0.98 12.47
C ILE A 21 3.61 0.08 11.40
N THR A 22 4.19 -0.29 10.26
CA THR A 22 4.50 0.66 9.18
C THR A 22 3.23 1.33 8.64
N TYR A 23 2.13 0.61 8.55
CA TYR A 23 0.86 1.17 8.10
C TYR A 23 0.22 2.09 9.14
N ILE A 24 0.35 1.81 10.44
CA ILE A 24 -0.02 2.73 11.51
C ILE A 24 0.83 4.02 11.44
N VAL A 25 2.15 3.91 11.29
CA VAL A 25 3.07 5.04 11.14
C VAL A 25 2.68 5.96 9.98
N ARG A 26 2.28 5.38 8.85
CA ARG A 26 1.83 6.14 7.66
C ARG A 26 0.55 6.93 7.92
N GLN A 27 -0.41 6.33 8.63
CA GLN A 27 -1.77 6.84 8.81
C GLN A 27 -1.93 7.68 10.10
N ASN A 28 -0.96 7.66 11.01
CA ASN A 28 -1.03 8.37 12.28
C ASN A 28 -1.37 9.87 12.08
N VAL A 29 -0.66 10.54 11.17
CA VAL A 29 -0.86 11.96 10.89
C VAL A 29 -2.25 12.28 10.36
N ASN A 30 -2.90 11.34 9.68
CA ASN A 30 -4.22 11.55 9.09
C ASN A 30 -5.29 11.65 10.19
N THR A 31 -5.20 10.80 11.21
CA THR A 31 -6.09 10.84 12.39
C THR A 31 -5.77 12.04 13.30
N ALA A 32 -4.48 12.38 13.44
CA ALA A 32 -4.03 13.54 14.22
C ALA A 32 -4.17 14.87 13.44
N GLY A 33 -4.57 14.82 12.16
CA GLY A 33 -4.61 15.99 11.27
C GLY A 33 -5.41 17.16 11.82
N GLY A 34 -6.55 16.92 12.48
CA GLY A 34 -7.35 17.98 13.07
C GLY A 34 -6.64 18.77 14.17
N PRO A 35 -6.14 18.13 15.23
CA PRO A 35 -5.32 18.79 16.26
C PRO A 35 -4.09 19.51 15.68
N ILE A 36 -3.36 18.88 14.76
CA ILE A 36 -2.19 19.47 14.10
C ILE A 36 -2.58 20.73 13.31
N GLN A 37 -3.68 20.66 12.56
CA GLN A 37 -4.19 21.78 11.77
C GLN A 37 -4.56 22.98 12.67
N GLN A 38 -5.22 22.72 13.80
CA GLN A 38 -5.59 23.76 14.75
C GLN A 38 -4.38 24.39 15.41
N GLU A 39 -3.38 23.58 15.82
CA GLU A 39 -2.20 24.09 16.52
C GLU A 39 -1.29 24.92 15.62
N PHE A 40 -1.09 24.52 14.36
CA PHE A 40 -0.21 25.22 13.43
C PHE A 40 -0.93 26.21 12.50
N GLY A 41 -2.26 26.36 12.64
CA GLY A 41 -3.06 27.25 11.78
C GLY A 41 -3.01 26.88 10.31
N LEU A 42 -2.95 25.57 9.98
CA LEU A 42 -2.79 25.11 8.60
C LEU A 42 -4.09 25.18 7.80
N SER A 43 -4.00 25.55 6.53
CA SER A 43 -5.09 25.36 5.57
C SER A 43 -5.26 23.86 5.23
N ASN A 44 -6.40 23.49 4.64
CA ASN A 44 -6.61 22.12 4.15
C ASN A 44 -5.65 21.77 3.01
N THR A 45 -5.29 22.74 2.18
CA THR A 45 -4.26 22.60 1.13
C THR A 45 -2.90 22.22 1.75
N GLN A 46 -2.47 22.94 2.78
CA GLN A 46 -1.23 22.63 3.48
C GLN A 46 -1.27 21.25 4.14
N LEU A 47 -2.39 20.89 4.77
CA LEU A 47 -2.57 19.57 5.36
C LEU A 47 -2.54 18.46 4.30
N GLY A 48 -3.19 18.67 3.16
CA GLY A 48 -3.14 17.76 2.02
C GLY A 48 -1.73 17.56 1.44
N LEU A 49 -0.93 18.64 1.38
CA LEU A 49 0.48 18.58 0.99
C LEU A 49 1.31 17.77 2.01
N ILE A 50 1.06 17.91 3.30
CA ILE A 50 1.70 17.09 4.36
C ILE A 50 1.33 15.62 4.18
N PHE A 51 0.08 15.29 3.88
CA PHE A 51 -0.35 13.92 3.61
C PHE A 51 0.34 13.35 2.37
N SER A 52 0.55 14.16 1.34
CA SER A 52 1.22 13.77 0.09
C SER A 52 2.74 13.69 0.20
N ALA A 53 3.35 14.38 1.16
CA ALA A 53 4.80 14.63 1.23
C ALA A 53 5.64 13.35 1.22
N TYR A 54 5.16 12.28 1.85
CA TYR A 54 5.90 11.02 1.88
C TYR A 54 5.85 10.27 0.53
N GLY A 55 4.92 10.61 -0.36
CA GLY A 55 4.65 9.87 -1.60
C GLY A 55 5.82 9.89 -2.58
N ILE A 56 6.49 11.04 -2.75
CA ILE A 56 7.62 11.18 -3.67
C ILE A 56 8.81 10.29 -3.25
N PRO A 57 9.35 10.42 -2.03
CA PRO A 57 10.46 9.55 -1.62
C PRO A 57 10.03 8.09 -1.51
N TYR A 58 8.79 7.79 -1.13
CA TYR A 58 8.23 6.44 -1.14
C TYR A 58 8.33 5.80 -2.52
N LEU A 59 7.95 6.53 -3.60
CA LEU A 59 8.02 6.04 -4.97
C LEU A 59 9.46 5.73 -5.39
N LEU A 60 10.38 6.67 -5.17
CA LEU A 60 11.79 6.55 -5.57
C LEU A 60 12.51 5.44 -4.77
N PHE A 61 12.27 5.38 -3.49
CA PHE A 61 12.94 4.42 -2.60
C PHE A 61 12.40 3.00 -2.67
N GLN A 62 11.31 2.75 -3.38
CA GLN A 62 10.94 1.38 -3.72
C GLN A 62 11.99 0.70 -4.61
N ILE A 63 12.53 1.41 -5.60
CA ILE A 63 13.57 0.88 -6.49
C ILE A 63 14.90 0.80 -5.74
N ILE A 64 15.30 1.88 -5.06
CA ILE A 64 16.55 1.95 -4.30
C ILE A 64 16.57 0.91 -3.17
N GLY A 65 15.44 0.75 -2.45
CA GLY A 65 15.30 -0.23 -1.38
C GLY A 65 15.40 -1.68 -1.86
N GLY A 66 14.83 -1.99 -3.02
CA GLY A 66 15.02 -3.28 -3.67
C GLY A 66 16.49 -3.54 -4.02
N TRP A 67 17.16 -2.56 -4.59
CA TRP A 67 18.60 -2.64 -4.93
C TRP A 67 19.46 -2.79 -3.67
N THR A 68 19.23 -2.00 -2.62
CA THR A 68 19.98 -2.11 -1.35
C THR A 68 19.76 -3.45 -0.67
N ALA A 69 18.54 -3.99 -0.72
CA ALA A 69 18.25 -5.32 -0.19
C ALA A 69 19.00 -6.44 -0.94
N ASP A 70 19.18 -6.29 -2.26
CA ASP A 70 19.94 -7.24 -3.07
C ASP A 70 21.45 -7.19 -2.78
N HIS A 71 22.03 -6.00 -2.48
CA HIS A 71 23.46 -5.80 -2.29
C HIS A 71 23.91 -5.97 -0.84
N PHE A 72 23.19 -5.36 0.11
CA PHE A 72 23.57 -5.32 1.52
C PHE A 72 22.81 -6.33 2.40
N GLY A 73 21.83 -7.02 1.80
CA GLY A 73 20.95 -7.96 2.47
C GLY A 73 19.74 -7.32 3.16
N PRO A 74 18.64 -8.07 3.33
CA PRO A 74 17.42 -7.60 3.97
C PRO A 74 17.60 -7.19 5.43
N ARG A 75 18.52 -7.81 6.16
CA ARG A 75 18.80 -7.53 7.57
C ARG A 75 19.18 -6.07 7.79
N ARG A 76 20.20 -5.61 7.07
CA ARG A 76 20.72 -4.26 7.20
C ARG A 76 19.77 -3.24 6.59
N THR A 77 19.21 -3.54 5.42
CA THR A 77 18.31 -2.62 4.72
C THR A 77 17.05 -2.33 5.56
N LEU A 78 16.38 -3.34 6.13
CA LEU A 78 15.23 -3.12 7.02
C LEU A 78 15.61 -2.46 8.34
N PHE A 79 16.81 -2.71 8.86
CA PHE A 79 17.32 -2.02 10.04
C PHE A 79 17.42 -0.51 9.81
N PHE A 80 18.13 -0.07 8.77
CA PHE A 80 18.29 1.36 8.47
C PHE A 80 16.97 2.01 8.06
N SER A 81 16.20 1.36 7.22
CA SER A 81 14.85 1.76 6.83
C SER A 81 13.95 1.95 8.05
N GLY A 82 13.97 0.99 8.96
CA GLY A 82 13.23 1.01 10.22
C GLY A 82 13.63 2.17 11.14
N ILE A 83 14.93 2.40 11.31
CA ILE A 83 15.41 3.56 12.07
C ILE A 83 14.91 4.87 11.47
N VAL A 84 14.95 5.00 10.14
CA VAL A 84 14.52 6.23 9.46
C VAL A 84 13.03 6.49 9.67
N TRP A 85 12.14 5.51 9.38
CA TRP A 85 10.71 5.75 9.54
C TRP A 85 10.27 5.83 11.02
N ALA A 86 10.85 5.03 11.93
CA ALA A 86 10.55 5.13 13.35
C ALA A 86 11.08 6.45 13.94
N GLY A 87 12.30 6.84 13.58
CA GLY A 87 12.92 8.10 13.99
C GLY A 87 12.14 9.31 13.47
N ALA A 88 11.79 9.35 12.19
CA ALA A 88 10.96 10.41 11.63
C ALA A 88 9.60 10.52 12.36
N THR A 89 9.02 9.38 12.75
CA THR A 89 7.77 9.35 13.51
C THR A 89 7.95 9.98 14.90
N VAL A 90 8.98 9.60 15.66
CA VAL A 90 9.26 10.22 16.95
C VAL A 90 9.61 11.70 16.78
N LEU A 91 10.43 12.06 15.80
CA LEU A 91 10.80 13.45 15.53
C LEU A 91 9.61 14.33 15.16
N THR A 92 8.52 13.76 14.64
CA THR A 92 7.28 14.49 14.36
C THR A 92 6.71 15.16 15.63
N THR A 93 7.00 14.64 16.82
CA THR A 93 6.64 15.26 18.11
C THR A 93 7.22 16.66 18.28
N PHE A 94 8.37 16.93 17.68
CA PHE A 94 9.08 18.21 17.75
C PHE A 94 8.75 19.16 16.59
N ALA A 95 7.81 18.77 15.71
CA ALA A 95 7.34 19.67 14.67
C ALA A 95 6.69 20.91 15.28
N PHE A 96 6.97 22.08 14.70
CA PHE A 96 6.51 23.38 15.19
C PHE A 96 5.83 24.22 14.10
N ASP A 97 5.91 23.81 12.83
CA ASP A 97 5.29 24.49 11.70
C ASP A 97 5.03 23.53 10.52
N PHE A 98 4.47 24.09 9.43
CA PHE A 98 4.24 23.37 8.18
C PHE A 98 5.51 22.73 7.61
N TYR A 99 6.61 23.48 7.55
CA TYR A 99 7.84 23.04 6.86
C TYR A 99 8.55 21.92 7.63
N SER A 100 8.60 22.02 8.95
CA SER A 100 9.17 20.99 9.81
C SER A 100 8.38 19.68 9.70
N LEU A 101 7.03 19.76 9.73
CA LEU A 101 6.17 18.59 9.59
C LEU A 101 6.27 17.99 8.17
N PHE A 102 6.28 18.83 7.14
CA PHE A 102 6.45 18.39 5.74
C PHE A 102 7.78 17.66 5.55
N GLY A 103 8.89 18.23 6.03
CA GLY A 103 10.22 17.63 5.97
C GLY A 103 10.31 16.28 6.68
N LEU A 104 9.67 16.14 7.84
CA LEU A 104 9.63 14.88 8.58
C LEU A 104 8.79 13.80 7.87
N ARG A 105 7.72 14.20 7.15
CA ARG A 105 6.94 13.29 6.31
C ARG A 105 7.75 12.82 5.10
N VAL A 106 8.53 13.71 4.48
CA VAL A 106 9.49 13.35 3.41
C VAL A 106 10.52 12.36 3.95
N LEU A 107 11.13 12.65 5.13
CA LEU A 107 12.08 11.74 5.77
C LEU A 107 11.46 10.37 6.05
N MET A 108 10.24 10.32 6.55
CA MET A 108 9.51 9.07 6.77
C MET A 108 9.33 8.28 5.45
N GLY A 109 9.04 8.98 4.36
CA GLY A 109 8.86 8.36 3.03
C GLY A 109 10.09 7.63 2.52
N PHE A 110 11.30 8.12 2.81
CA PHE A 110 12.56 7.42 2.49
C PHE A 110 12.64 6.05 3.18
N GLY A 111 12.32 6.02 4.47
CA GLY A 111 12.33 4.76 5.23
C GLY A 111 11.24 3.79 4.76
N VAL A 112 10.01 4.26 4.66
CA VAL A 112 8.86 3.42 4.29
C VAL A 112 9.00 2.88 2.86
N GLY A 113 9.56 3.67 1.92
CA GLY A 113 9.73 3.26 0.52
C GLY A 113 10.60 2.02 0.34
N ALA A 114 11.65 1.88 1.13
CA ALA A 114 12.54 0.73 1.07
C ALA A 114 11.97 -0.54 1.76
N THR A 115 10.96 -0.38 2.62
CA THR A 115 10.51 -1.44 3.53
C THR A 115 9.88 -2.64 2.80
N LEU A 116 8.91 -2.38 1.91
CA LEU A 116 8.14 -3.43 1.23
C LEU A 116 8.99 -4.28 0.26
N PRO A 117 9.82 -3.70 -0.62
CA PRO A 117 10.69 -4.49 -1.50
C PRO A 117 11.68 -5.34 -0.71
N THR A 118 12.20 -4.79 0.39
CA THR A 118 13.15 -5.51 1.24
C THR A 118 12.48 -6.67 1.98
N ALA A 119 11.25 -6.50 2.46
CA ALA A 119 10.47 -7.57 3.08
C ALA A 119 10.21 -8.72 2.10
N THR A 120 9.86 -8.40 0.86
CA THR A 120 9.70 -9.40 -0.21
C THR A 120 11.00 -10.17 -0.44
N ARG A 121 12.16 -9.49 -0.40
CA ARG A 121 13.47 -10.14 -0.49
C ARG A 121 13.75 -11.04 0.70
N ALA A 122 13.42 -10.63 1.93
CA ALA A 122 13.54 -11.47 3.12
C ALA A 122 12.67 -12.74 3.00
N MET A 123 11.43 -12.60 2.54
CA MET A 123 10.54 -13.74 2.29
C MET A 123 11.08 -14.72 1.26
N GLN A 124 11.76 -14.24 0.21
CA GLN A 124 12.39 -15.11 -0.79
C GLN A 124 13.43 -16.06 -0.19
N HIS A 125 14.11 -15.64 0.89
CA HIS A 125 15.14 -16.45 1.57
C HIS A 125 14.57 -17.34 2.66
N TRP A 126 13.52 -16.89 3.36
CA TRP A 126 13.01 -17.50 4.60
C TRP A 126 11.68 -18.24 4.43
N VAL A 127 11.05 -18.16 3.24
CA VAL A 127 9.76 -18.80 2.99
C VAL A 127 9.90 -19.84 1.88
N GLU A 128 9.37 -21.03 2.15
CA GLU A 128 9.25 -22.11 1.18
C GLU A 128 8.56 -21.63 -0.09
N ALA A 129 9.05 -22.02 -1.28
CA ALA A 129 8.52 -21.53 -2.55
C ALA A 129 6.98 -21.72 -2.70
N ARG A 130 6.47 -22.85 -2.21
CA ARG A 130 5.03 -23.18 -2.24
C ARG A 130 4.17 -22.29 -1.33
N LYS A 131 4.77 -21.66 -0.31
CA LYS A 131 4.08 -20.84 0.70
C LYS A 131 4.28 -19.34 0.50
N ARG A 132 4.99 -18.90 -0.54
CA ARG A 132 5.26 -17.48 -0.79
C ARG A 132 3.97 -16.69 -1.03
N GLY A 133 3.01 -17.24 -1.76
CA GLY A 133 1.70 -16.60 -1.94
C GLY A 133 0.98 -16.38 -0.62
N PHE A 134 0.95 -17.39 0.26
CA PHE A 134 0.39 -17.25 1.61
C PHE A 134 1.14 -16.21 2.43
N ALA A 135 2.48 -16.19 2.37
CA ALA A 135 3.30 -15.23 3.14
C ALA A 135 3.04 -13.78 2.69
N GLN A 136 2.94 -13.54 1.38
CA GLN A 136 2.56 -12.24 0.85
C GLN A 136 1.13 -11.86 1.26
N GLY A 137 0.18 -12.78 1.11
CA GLY A 137 -1.21 -12.53 1.48
C GLY A 137 -1.37 -12.16 2.95
N ILE A 138 -0.74 -12.91 3.88
CA ILE A 138 -0.86 -12.62 5.31
C ILE A 138 -0.17 -11.31 5.70
N THR A 139 0.99 -10.98 5.13
CA THR A 139 1.66 -9.70 5.40
C THR A 139 0.82 -8.51 4.90
N HIS A 140 0.19 -8.62 3.74
CA HIS A 140 -0.75 -7.61 3.24
C HIS A 140 -2.01 -7.53 4.10
N ALA A 141 -2.55 -8.65 4.60
CA ALA A 141 -3.67 -8.63 5.54
C ALA A 141 -3.33 -7.85 6.82
N PHE A 142 -2.12 -8.02 7.37
CA PHE A 142 -1.64 -7.21 8.50
C PHE A 142 -1.47 -5.72 8.16
N ALA A 143 -1.10 -5.39 6.93
CA ALA A 143 -1.10 -4.01 6.45
C ALA A 143 -2.51 -3.40 6.46
N ARG A 144 -3.51 -4.12 5.95
CA ARG A 144 -4.92 -3.69 5.96
C ARG A 144 -5.46 -3.56 7.38
N LEU A 145 -5.13 -4.51 8.25
CA LEU A 145 -5.49 -4.44 9.65
C LEU A 145 -4.86 -3.23 10.34
N GLY A 146 -3.60 -2.89 9.99
CA GLY A 146 -2.94 -1.67 10.45
C GLY A 146 -3.69 -0.40 10.03
N ASN A 147 -4.10 -0.31 8.76
CA ASN A 147 -4.92 0.82 8.29
C ASN A 147 -6.24 0.93 9.05
N ALA A 148 -6.96 -0.18 9.21
CA ALA A 148 -8.26 -0.20 9.87
C ALA A 148 -8.16 0.11 11.38
N ALA A 149 -7.10 -0.35 12.04
CA ALA A 149 -6.89 -0.12 13.46
C ALA A 149 -6.44 1.32 13.78
N THR A 150 -5.77 1.99 12.84
CA THR A 150 -5.12 3.28 13.10
C THR A 150 -6.05 4.35 13.64
N PRO A 151 -7.25 4.62 13.06
CA PRO A 151 -8.08 5.71 13.56
C PRO A 151 -8.45 5.53 15.03
N LEU A 152 -8.90 4.33 15.43
CA LEU A 152 -9.27 4.05 16.82
C LEU A 152 -8.06 4.05 17.77
N LEU A 153 -6.96 3.42 17.35
CA LEU A 153 -5.73 3.35 18.14
C LEU A 153 -5.16 4.74 18.40
N ILE A 154 -5.07 5.58 17.37
CA ILE A 154 -4.51 6.93 17.50
C ILE A 154 -5.46 7.85 18.26
N ALA A 155 -6.78 7.79 18.02
CA ALA A 155 -7.75 8.55 18.80
C ALA A 155 -7.72 8.14 20.28
N GLY A 156 -7.58 6.86 20.58
CA GLY A 156 -7.41 6.33 21.93
C GLY A 156 -6.12 6.82 22.59
N LEU A 157 -4.98 6.81 21.89
CA LEU A 157 -3.73 7.35 22.40
C LEU A 157 -3.83 8.86 22.64
N MET A 158 -4.42 9.62 21.71
CA MET A 158 -4.57 11.07 21.85
C MET A 158 -5.43 11.49 23.04
N SER A 159 -6.35 10.64 23.48
CA SER A 159 -7.15 10.91 24.69
C SER A 159 -6.34 10.85 26.01
N VAL A 160 -5.16 10.23 25.99
CA VAL A 160 -4.29 10.05 27.17
C VAL A 160 -2.99 10.86 27.06
N VAL A 161 -2.37 10.91 25.86
CA VAL A 161 -1.02 11.48 25.67
C VAL A 161 -0.98 12.55 24.59
N GLU A 162 -2.11 13.11 24.21
CA GLU A 162 -2.27 14.07 23.11
C GLU A 162 -1.71 13.57 21.77
N TRP A 163 -1.76 14.40 20.71
CA TRP A 163 -1.29 13.95 19.39
C TRP A 163 0.23 13.73 19.35
N ARG A 164 1.02 14.57 20.03
CA ARG A 164 2.48 14.44 20.09
C ARG A 164 2.90 13.13 20.75
N GLY A 165 2.29 12.80 21.88
CA GLY A 165 2.54 11.56 22.58
C GLY A 165 2.18 10.32 21.77
N SER A 166 1.14 10.37 20.91
CA SER A 166 0.78 9.27 20.03
C SER A 166 1.91 8.93 19.04
N PHE A 167 2.62 9.95 18.51
CA PHE A 167 3.77 9.75 17.62
C PHE A 167 4.96 9.14 18.35
N VAL A 168 5.20 9.51 19.61
CA VAL A 168 6.24 8.89 20.45
C VAL A 168 5.95 7.42 20.65
N VAL A 169 4.74 7.06 21.08
CA VAL A 169 4.35 5.66 21.36
C VAL A 169 4.49 4.79 20.12
N VAL A 170 3.95 5.25 18.98
CA VAL A 170 4.01 4.50 17.72
C VAL A 170 5.44 4.40 17.20
N GLY A 171 6.23 5.47 17.29
CA GLY A 171 7.63 5.45 16.86
C GLY A 171 8.50 4.55 17.75
N LEU A 172 8.27 4.52 19.07
CA LEU A 172 8.94 3.59 19.99
C LEU A 172 8.60 2.13 19.69
N ALA A 173 7.34 1.83 19.38
CA ALA A 173 6.95 0.48 18.92
C ALA A 173 7.74 0.09 17.65
N GLY A 174 7.98 1.05 16.75
CA GLY A 174 8.86 0.86 15.59
C GLY A 174 10.30 0.52 15.97
N PHE A 175 10.89 1.27 16.90
CA PHE A 175 12.25 0.97 17.38
C PHE A 175 12.37 -0.37 18.08
N VAL A 176 11.36 -0.77 18.87
CA VAL A 176 11.31 -2.11 19.47
C VAL A 176 11.31 -3.19 18.38
N TRP A 177 10.50 -3.01 17.33
CA TRP A 177 10.52 -3.92 16.19
C TRP A 177 11.89 -3.97 15.52
N VAL A 178 12.53 -2.81 15.26
CA VAL A 178 13.88 -2.72 14.66
C VAL A 178 14.91 -3.47 15.49
N ALA A 179 14.87 -3.34 16.81
CA ALA A 179 15.79 -4.04 17.72
C ALA A 179 15.60 -5.56 17.65
N ILE A 180 14.33 -6.04 17.69
CA ILE A 180 14.01 -7.47 17.59
C ILE A 180 14.42 -8.00 16.20
N TRP A 181 14.17 -7.26 15.12
CA TRP A 181 14.57 -7.63 13.78
C TRP A 181 16.09 -7.84 13.68
N LEU A 182 16.87 -6.84 14.12
CA LEU A 182 18.33 -6.89 14.07
C LEU A 182 18.90 -8.04 14.92
N TRP A 183 18.28 -8.31 16.06
CA TRP A 183 18.70 -9.38 16.95
C TRP A 183 18.38 -10.77 16.36
N TYR A 184 17.18 -10.96 15.83
CA TYR A 184 16.68 -12.27 15.42
C TYR A 184 17.04 -12.61 13.97
N PHE A 185 16.81 -11.73 13.01
CA PHE A 185 16.92 -12.04 11.59
C PHE A 185 18.37 -12.22 11.13
N ARG A 186 18.59 -13.19 10.23
CA ARG A 186 19.86 -13.42 9.52
C ARG A 186 19.59 -13.44 8.02
N ASP A 187 20.53 -12.92 7.21
CA ASP A 187 20.38 -12.89 5.75
C ASP A 187 20.51 -14.28 5.13
N ASP A 188 21.39 -15.11 5.69
CA ASP A 188 21.46 -16.53 5.34
C ASP A 188 20.77 -17.36 6.45
N PRO A 189 19.70 -18.10 6.09
CA PRO A 189 19.05 -18.99 7.06
C PRO A 189 19.99 -19.99 7.73
N LYS A 190 21.09 -20.41 7.04
CA LYS A 190 22.06 -21.35 7.60
C LYS A 190 22.81 -20.82 8.83
N GLU A 191 22.94 -19.49 8.94
CA GLU A 191 23.61 -18.84 10.08
C GLU A 191 22.70 -18.64 11.29
N HIS A 192 21.42 -19.02 11.16
CA HIS A 192 20.47 -18.79 12.24
C HIS A 192 20.51 -19.89 13.29
N PRO A 193 20.75 -19.56 14.60
CA PRO A 193 21.01 -20.56 15.62
C PRO A 193 19.83 -21.50 15.92
N SER A 194 18.60 -21.08 15.62
CA SER A 194 17.39 -21.84 15.93
C SER A 194 16.78 -22.54 14.71
N ILE A 195 17.42 -22.49 13.53
CA ILE A 195 16.89 -23.18 12.35
C ILE A 195 17.21 -24.67 12.41
N THR A 196 16.24 -25.49 12.05
CA THR A 196 16.44 -26.95 11.98
C THR A 196 16.87 -27.35 10.56
N LYS A 197 17.59 -28.49 10.47
CA LYS A 197 18.00 -29.05 9.17
C LYS A 197 16.77 -29.29 8.26
N ALA A 198 15.68 -29.81 8.84
CA ALA A 198 14.43 -30.04 8.11
C ALA A 198 13.78 -28.75 7.56
N GLU A 199 13.95 -27.61 8.24
CA GLU A 199 13.50 -26.30 7.71
C GLU A 199 14.42 -25.85 6.58
N LEU A 200 15.74 -25.99 6.72
CA LEU A 200 16.70 -25.61 5.68
C LEU A 200 16.49 -26.38 4.37
N ASP A 201 16.19 -27.68 4.46
CA ASP A 201 15.95 -28.53 3.28
C ASP A 201 14.70 -28.11 2.49
N LEU A 202 13.75 -27.42 3.14
CA LEU A 202 12.53 -26.89 2.51
C LEU A 202 12.73 -25.49 1.90
N LEU A 203 13.79 -24.78 2.29
CA LEU A 203 14.04 -23.42 1.79
C LEU A 203 14.67 -23.46 0.39
N PRO A 204 14.35 -22.46 -0.45
CA PRO A 204 14.87 -22.43 -1.80
C PRO A 204 16.39 -22.23 -1.82
N HIS A 205 17.06 -23.00 -2.65
CA HIS A 205 18.46 -22.74 -3.00
C HIS A 205 18.53 -21.45 -3.81
N ARG A 206 19.56 -20.63 -3.56
CA ARG A 206 19.76 -19.37 -4.30
C ARG A 206 19.87 -19.67 -5.79
N PRO A 207 19.05 -19.07 -6.66
CA PRO A 207 19.23 -19.20 -8.10
C PRO A 207 20.58 -18.58 -8.50
N LYS A 208 21.47 -19.36 -9.07
CA LYS A 208 22.70 -18.89 -9.68
C LYS A 208 22.40 -18.68 -11.17
N GLY A 209 22.24 -17.45 -11.61
CA GLY A 209 22.06 -17.14 -13.02
C GLY A 209 21.97 -15.63 -13.29
N PRO A 210 22.31 -15.18 -14.52
CA PRO A 210 22.14 -13.78 -14.87
C PRO A 210 20.66 -13.40 -14.81
N LYS A 211 20.37 -12.22 -14.27
CA LYS A 211 19.01 -11.67 -14.26
C LYS A 211 18.61 -11.33 -15.71
N PRO A 212 17.38 -11.63 -16.14
CA PRO A 212 16.92 -11.28 -17.47
C PRO A 212 16.94 -9.76 -17.66
N VAL A 213 17.43 -9.30 -18.82
CA VAL A 213 17.39 -7.88 -19.19
C VAL A 213 15.92 -7.49 -19.44
N VAL A 214 15.46 -6.44 -18.75
CA VAL A 214 14.06 -5.99 -18.86
C VAL A 214 13.89 -5.11 -20.10
N PRO A 215 12.99 -5.43 -21.04
CA PRO A 215 12.68 -4.60 -22.19
C PRO A 215 11.73 -3.46 -21.81
N TRP A 216 12.24 -2.43 -21.14
CA TRP A 216 11.49 -1.37 -20.50
C TRP A 216 10.46 -0.68 -21.40
N ALA A 217 10.85 -0.27 -22.60
CA ALA A 217 9.95 0.48 -23.48
C ALA A 217 8.69 -0.32 -23.84
N HIS A 218 8.85 -1.59 -24.22
CA HIS A 218 7.74 -2.46 -24.59
C HIS A 218 6.90 -2.86 -23.37
N LEU A 219 7.54 -3.08 -22.21
CA LEU A 219 6.83 -3.42 -20.99
C LEU A 219 6.00 -2.22 -20.49
N ILE A 220 6.53 -0.99 -20.53
CA ILE A 220 5.78 0.22 -20.21
C ILE A 220 4.59 0.39 -21.15
N GLN A 221 4.81 0.24 -22.47
CA GLN A 221 3.74 0.32 -23.46
C GLN A 221 2.65 -0.75 -23.24
N ARG A 222 3.04 -1.93 -22.72
CA ARG A 222 2.08 -3.00 -22.44
C ARG A 222 1.34 -2.76 -21.14
N MET A 223 1.98 -2.19 -20.13
CA MET A 223 1.46 -2.03 -18.78
C MET A 223 0.72 -0.71 -18.53
N TRP A 224 0.80 0.29 -19.42
CA TRP A 224 0.19 1.60 -19.16
C TRP A 224 -1.32 1.56 -18.84
N PRO A 225 -2.17 0.70 -19.48
CA PRO A 225 -3.58 0.66 -19.11
C PRO A 225 -3.78 0.16 -17.69
N VAL A 226 -2.96 -0.82 -17.28
CA VAL A 226 -2.98 -1.37 -15.92
C VAL A 226 -2.53 -0.31 -14.91
N THR A 227 -1.49 0.46 -15.24
CA THR A 227 -0.97 1.57 -14.42
C THR A 227 -2.04 2.67 -14.24
N VAL A 228 -2.74 3.06 -15.31
CA VAL A 228 -3.81 4.07 -15.25
C VAL A 228 -5.01 3.54 -14.45
N THR A 229 -5.42 2.30 -14.66
CA THR A 229 -6.49 1.68 -13.85
C THR A 229 -6.13 1.68 -12.36
N TYR A 230 -4.88 1.34 -12.05
CA TYR A 230 -4.39 1.31 -10.66
C TYR A 230 -4.16 2.72 -10.07
N PHE A 231 -3.94 3.74 -10.91
CA PHE A 231 -4.00 5.15 -10.50
C PHE A 231 -5.43 5.52 -10.08
N CYS A 232 -6.45 5.13 -10.87
CA CYS A 232 -7.84 5.41 -10.54
C CYS A 232 -8.27 4.77 -9.21
N TYR A 233 -7.87 3.52 -8.97
CA TYR A 233 -8.02 2.86 -7.69
C TYR A 233 -7.29 3.64 -6.58
N GLY A 234 -6.01 3.95 -6.79
CA GLY A 234 -5.19 4.66 -5.81
C GLY A 234 -5.73 6.04 -5.48
N TRP A 235 -6.36 6.75 -6.43
CA TRP A 235 -6.96 8.06 -6.19
C TRP A 235 -7.98 8.04 -5.05
N SER A 236 -8.96 7.16 -5.13
CA SER A 236 -9.98 7.03 -4.10
C SER A 236 -9.41 6.44 -2.82
N LEU A 237 -8.57 5.40 -2.91
CA LEU A 237 -7.90 4.81 -1.75
C LEU A 237 -7.20 5.88 -0.90
N TRP A 238 -6.36 6.73 -1.53
CA TRP A 238 -5.59 7.74 -0.83
C TRP A 238 -6.46 8.89 -0.33
N LEU A 239 -7.58 9.19 -0.99
CA LEU A 239 -8.57 10.11 -0.49
C LEU A 239 -9.19 9.59 0.81
N TYR A 240 -9.70 8.34 0.81
CA TYR A 240 -10.27 7.72 2.00
C TYR A 240 -9.28 7.67 3.16
N LEU A 241 -8.08 7.15 2.90
CA LEU A 241 -7.07 6.98 3.94
C LEU A 241 -6.64 8.31 4.58
N ASN A 242 -6.59 9.39 3.82
CA ASN A 242 -6.08 10.67 4.33
C ASN A 242 -7.18 11.58 4.90
N TRP A 243 -8.35 11.61 4.27
CA TRP A 243 -9.36 12.62 4.59
C TRP A 243 -10.58 12.12 5.33
N LEU A 244 -10.83 10.81 5.38
CA LEU A 244 -12.07 10.26 5.93
C LEU A 244 -12.31 10.64 7.42
N PRO A 245 -11.33 10.55 8.34
CA PRO A 245 -11.54 10.97 9.73
C PRO A 245 -11.90 12.46 9.83
N LEU A 246 -11.21 13.31 9.05
CA LEU A 246 -11.48 14.76 9.02
C LEU A 246 -12.80 15.10 8.35
N PHE A 247 -13.19 14.36 7.32
CA PHE A 247 -14.50 14.49 6.69
C PHE A 247 -15.63 14.29 7.70
N PHE A 248 -15.63 13.20 8.47
CA PHE A 248 -16.65 12.97 9.49
C PHE A 248 -16.61 14.03 10.59
N LYS A 249 -15.41 14.41 11.05
CA LYS A 249 -15.25 15.43 12.08
C LYS A 249 -15.81 16.78 11.64
N ASN A 250 -15.41 17.28 10.48
CA ASN A 250 -15.74 18.65 10.05
C ASN A 250 -17.12 18.77 9.42
N THR A 251 -17.60 17.72 8.73
CA THR A 251 -18.91 17.74 8.06
C THR A 251 -20.05 17.57 9.06
N TYR A 252 -19.86 16.73 10.09
CA TYR A 252 -20.90 16.37 11.06
C TYR A 252 -20.61 16.86 12.48
N SER A 253 -19.57 17.69 12.66
CA SER A 253 -19.18 18.25 13.97
C SER A 253 -18.95 17.17 15.04
N LEU A 254 -18.42 16.02 14.62
CA LEU A 254 -18.12 14.91 15.52
C LEU A 254 -16.81 15.18 16.29
N ASP A 255 -16.71 14.56 17.47
CA ASP A 255 -15.42 14.48 18.13
C ASP A 255 -14.45 13.52 17.42
N ILE A 256 -13.18 13.52 17.82
CA ILE A 256 -12.14 12.69 17.21
C ILE A 256 -12.45 11.20 17.36
N LYS A 257 -12.98 10.78 18.51
CA LYS A 257 -13.28 9.37 18.78
C LYS A 257 -14.44 8.87 17.93
N GLN A 258 -15.52 9.65 17.84
CA GLN A 258 -16.66 9.33 17.00
C GLN A 258 -16.25 9.25 15.51
N SER A 259 -15.49 10.23 15.04
CA SER A 259 -14.95 10.23 13.66
C SER A 259 -14.08 9.02 13.38
N ALA A 260 -13.26 8.60 14.35
CA ALA A 260 -12.41 7.42 14.24
C ALA A 260 -13.23 6.13 14.16
N ILE A 261 -14.35 6.02 14.89
CA ILE A 261 -15.24 4.86 14.83
C ILE A 261 -15.83 4.71 13.42
N PHE A 262 -16.34 5.79 12.83
CA PHE A 262 -16.87 5.77 11.47
C PHE A 262 -15.79 5.39 10.44
N ALA A 263 -14.61 6.02 10.52
CA ALA A 263 -13.50 5.73 9.62
C ALA A 263 -13.02 4.27 9.74
N THR A 264 -12.90 3.75 10.95
CA THR A 264 -12.55 2.34 11.20
C THR A 264 -13.57 1.38 10.59
N GLY A 265 -14.86 1.67 10.73
CA GLY A 265 -15.94 0.87 10.13
C GLY A 265 -15.80 0.79 8.61
N VAL A 266 -15.54 1.92 7.95
CA VAL A 266 -15.28 1.98 6.50
C VAL A 266 -14.06 1.14 6.12
N PHE A 267 -12.93 1.28 6.84
CA PHE A 267 -11.71 0.56 6.52
C PHE A 267 -11.82 -0.95 6.78
N LEU A 268 -12.59 -1.39 7.78
CA LEU A 268 -12.88 -2.82 8.01
C LEU A 268 -13.66 -3.44 6.85
N ALA A 269 -14.62 -2.71 6.26
CA ALA A 269 -15.30 -3.17 5.06
C ALA A 269 -14.33 -3.39 3.89
N GLY A 270 -13.31 -2.53 3.76
CA GLY A 270 -12.24 -2.71 2.79
C GLY A 270 -11.41 -3.98 3.01
N VAL A 271 -11.11 -4.35 4.26
CA VAL A 271 -10.43 -5.63 4.57
C VAL A 271 -11.21 -6.82 4.01
N VAL A 272 -12.53 -6.79 4.17
CA VAL A 272 -13.42 -7.84 3.64
C VAL A 272 -13.45 -7.81 2.11
N GLY A 273 -13.54 -6.61 1.50
CA GLY A 273 -13.53 -6.40 0.06
C GLY A 273 -12.27 -6.96 -0.59
N ASP A 274 -11.08 -6.59 -0.10
CA ASP A 274 -9.78 -7.06 -0.61
C ASP A 274 -9.70 -8.60 -0.62
N THR A 275 -10.09 -9.23 0.51
CA THR A 275 -10.10 -10.69 0.64
C THR A 275 -11.05 -11.34 -0.37
N LEU A 276 -12.28 -10.86 -0.46
CA LEU A 276 -13.30 -11.42 -1.34
C LEU A 276 -12.98 -11.21 -2.82
N GLY A 277 -12.36 -10.08 -3.19
CA GLY A 277 -11.97 -9.77 -4.56
C GLY A 277 -11.03 -10.82 -5.15
N GLY A 278 -9.99 -11.20 -4.39
CA GLY A 278 -9.09 -12.29 -4.76
C GLY A 278 -9.80 -13.63 -4.89
N VAL A 279 -10.57 -14.01 -3.86
CA VAL A 279 -11.31 -15.28 -3.82
C VAL A 279 -12.29 -15.40 -5.00
N PHE A 280 -13.07 -14.36 -5.28
CA PHE A 280 -14.03 -14.39 -6.40
C PHE A 280 -13.34 -14.44 -7.75
N SER A 281 -12.28 -13.66 -7.94
CA SER A 281 -11.48 -13.70 -9.18
C SER A 281 -10.92 -15.11 -9.44
N ASP A 282 -10.35 -15.74 -8.43
CA ASP A 282 -9.78 -17.07 -8.55
C ASP A 282 -10.88 -18.14 -8.74
N ALA A 283 -12.03 -18.02 -8.07
CA ALA A 283 -13.17 -18.91 -8.26
C ALA A 283 -13.72 -18.86 -9.71
N ILE A 284 -13.82 -17.65 -10.29
CA ILE A 284 -14.22 -17.49 -11.70
C ILE A 284 -13.18 -18.13 -12.63
N TYR A 285 -11.88 -17.89 -12.37
CA TYR A 285 -10.83 -18.50 -13.17
C TYR A 285 -10.84 -20.02 -13.12
N HIS A 286 -10.97 -20.60 -11.93
CA HIS A 286 -11.06 -22.07 -11.78
C HIS A 286 -12.27 -22.69 -12.47
N ARG A 287 -13.41 -21.98 -12.53
CA ARG A 287 -14.63 -22.48 -13.19
C ARG A 287 -14.62 -22.32 -14.71
N THR A 288 -14.03 -21.25 -15.21
CA THR A 288 -14.14 -20.86 -16.62
C THR A 288 -12.87 -21.08 -17.43
N GLY A 289 -11.70 -21.18 -16.78
CA GLY A 289 -10.38 -21.17 -17.44
C GLY A 289 -10.05 -19.83 -18.13
N ASN A 290 -10.91 -18.83 -18.01
CA ASN A 290 -10.77 -17.56 -18.74
C ASN A 290 -10.19 -16.48 -17.83
N VAL A 291 -8.89 -16.18 -18.00
CA VAL A 291 -8.16 -15.15 -17.24
C VAL A 291 -8.82 -13.78 -17.40
N ARG A 292 -9.18 -13.40 -18.63
CA ARG A 292 -9.81 -12.10 -18.89
C ARG A 292 -11.11 -11.94 -18.11
N LEU A 293 -12.01 -12.92 -18.23
CA LEU A 293 -13.28 -12.88 -17.51
C LEU A 293 -13.06 -12.79 -16.01
N ALA A 294 -12.14 -13.58 -15.45
CA ALA A 294 -11.86 -13.63 -14.01
C ALA A 294 -11.33 -12.26 -13.47
N ARG A 295 -10.41 -11.62 -14.18
CA ARG A 295 -9.81 -10.37 -13.73
C ARG A 295 -10.71 -9.17 -14.01
N LEU A 296 -11.28 -9.07 -15.23
CA LEU A 296 -12.11 -7.93 -15.62
C LEU A 296 -13.43 -7.88 -14.86
N SER A 297 -14.14 -9.00 -14.70
CA SER A 297 -15.46 -8.98 -14.07
C SER A 297 -15.41 -8.42 -12.65
N ILE A 298 -14.40 -8.79 -11.86
CA ILE A 298 -14.24 -8.29 -10.48
C ILE A 298 -13.74 -6.84 -10.49
N SER A 299 -12.83 -6.46 -11.40
CA SER A 299 -12.38 -5.06 -11.51
C SER A 299 -13.53 -4.13 -11.88
N VAL A 300 -14.33 -4.49 -12.88
CA VAL A 300 -15.50 -3.68 -13.31
C VAL A 300 -16.59 -3.66 -12.23
N LEU A 301 -16.85 -4.78 -11.56
CA LEU A 301 -17.77 -4.84 -10.43
C LEU A 301 -17.29 -3.92 -9.28
N GLY A 302 -15.99 -3.96 -8.99
CA GLY A 302 -15.40 -3.15 -7.94
C GLY A 302 -15.51 -1.66 -8.24
N PHE A 303 -15.04 -1.21 -9.38
CA PHE A 303 -15.14 0.21 -9.79
C PHE A 303 -16.60 0.66 -9.96
N GLY A 304 -17.44 -0.14 -10.62
CA GLY A 304 -18.86 0.16 -10.84
C GLY A 304 -19.64 0.18 -9.53
N GLY A 305 -19.42 -0.80 -8.66
CA GLY A 305 -20.05 -0.86 -7.33
C GLY A 305 -19.65 0.32 -6.45
N ALA A 306 -18.36 0.70 -6.44
CA ALA A 306 -17.86 1.86 -5.71
C ALA A 306 -18.51 3.16 -6.23
N LEU A 307 -18.52 3.33 -7.56
CA LEU A 307 -19.19 4.48 -8.21
C LEU A 307 -20.65 4.58 -7.82
N LEU A 308 -21.43 3.49 -7.97
CA LEU A 308 -22.85 3.47 -7.65
C LEU A 308 -23.10 3.73 -6.16
N SER A 309 -22.25 3.21 -5.28
CA SER A 309 -22.33 3.45 -3.84
C SER A 309 -22.13 4.92 -3.47
N LEU A 310 -21.33 5.67 -4.22
CA LEU A 310 -21.07 7.09 -3.96
C LEU A 310 -22.14 8.02 -4.57
N LEU A 311 -22.95 7.59 -5.54
CA LEU A 311 -23.97 8.45 -6.16
C LEU A 311 -24.95 9.11 -5.16
N PRO A 312 -25.45 8.41 -4.11
CA PRO A 312 -26.38 9.04 -3.18
C PRO A 312 -25.79 10.24 -2.43
N ILE A 313 -24.45 10.30 -2.28
CA ILE A 313 -23.75 11.42 -1.60
C ILE A 313 -23.99 12.75 -2.32
N LEU A 314 -24.37 12.73 -3.60
CA LEU A 314 -24.74 13.95 -4.34
C LEU A 314 -25.94 14.68 -3.69
N TYR A 315 -26.88 13.95 -3.09
CA TYR A 315 -28.17 14.50 -2.64
C TYR A 315 -28.41 14.30 -1.14
N VAL A 316 -27.87 13.24 -0.55
CA VAL A 316 -28.12 12.86 0.85
C VAL A 316 -27.03 13.39 1.77
N ARG A 317 -27.44 13.88 2.95
CA ARG A 317 -26.54 14.44 3.98
C ARG A 317 -26.68 13.75 5.35
N ASP A 318 -27.59 12.80 5.49
CA ASP A 318 -27.68 12.00 6.72
C ASP A 318 -26.41 11.19 6.94
N ILE A 319 -25.84 11.28 8.15
CA ILE A 319 -24.54 10.67 8.49
C ILE A 319 -24.55 9.16 8.31
N ASN A 320 -25.66 8.47 8.66
CA ASN A 320 -25.72 7.02 8.61
C ASN A 320 -25.76 6.55 7.14
N ILE A 321 -26.52 7.26 6.31
CA ILE A 321 -26.61 6.94 4.88
C ILE A 321 -25.28 7.25 4.20
N VAL A 322 -24.65 8.39 4.49
CA VAL A 322 -23.35 8.74 3.94
C VAL A 322 -22.26 7.76 4.40
N ALA A 323 -22.24 7.38 5.68
CA ALA A 323 -21.33 6.37 6.19
C ALA A 323 -21.54 5.01 5.51
N LEU A 324 -22.79 4.60 5.26
CA LEU A 324 -23.11 3.38 4.52
C LEU A 324 -22.63 3.46 3.06
N CYS A 325 -22.83 4.60 2.40
CA CYS A 325 -22.35 4.84 1.03
C CYS A 325 -20.83 4.78 0.95
N LEU A 326 -20.12 5.42 1.89
CA LEU A 326 -18.67 5.38 1.95
C LEU A 326 -18.14 3.98 2.29
N THR A 327 -18.82 3.26 3.19
CA THR A 327 -18.47 1.89 3.58
C THR A 327 -18.62 0.92 2.41
N SER A 328 -19.77 0.95 1.72
CA SER A 328 -20.00 0.11 0.54
C SER A 328 -19.11 0.52 -0.62
N GLY A 329 -18.89 1.83 -0.83
CA GLY A 329 -17.96 2.34 -1.85
C GLY A 329 -16.55 1.79 -1.64
N PHE A 330 -16.03 1.87 -0.43
CA PHE A 330 -14.69 1.37 -0.08
C PHE A 330 -14.61 -0.16 -0.15
N PHE A 331 -15.67 -0.88 0.25
CA PHE A 331 -15.76 -2.33 0.09
C PHE A 331 -15.62 -2.75 -1.37
N PHE A 332 -16.40 -2.14 -2.27
CA PHE A 332 -16.35 -2.45 -3.69
C PHE A 332 -15.01 -2.04 -4.32
N GLU A 333 -14.46 -0.91 -3.93
CA GLU A 333 -13.15 -0.45 -4.40
C GLU A 333 -12.03 -1.44 -4.03
N GLU A 334 -12.03 -1.96 -2.81
CA GLU A 334 -11.02 -2.91 -2.36
C GLU A 334 -11.16 -4.30 -3.01
N LEU A 335 -12.33 -4.68 -3.58
CA LEU A 335 -12.46 -5.88 -4.42
C LEU A 335 -11.48 -5.87 -5.61
N VAL A 336 -11.11 -4.69 -6.10
CA VAL A 336 -10.25 -4.51 -7.27
C VAL A 336 -8.82 -5.00 -7.01
N ILE A 337 -8.35 -4.98 -5.77
CA ILE A 337 -6.94 -5.26 -5.42
C ILE A 337 -6.51 -6.67 -5.81
N GLY A 338 -7.27 -7.68 -5.40
CA GLY A 338 -6.90 -9.07 -5.65
C GLY A 338 -6.62 -9.35 -7.13
N PRO A 339 -7.56 -9.09 -8.05
CA PRO A 339 -7.32 -9.26 -9.48
C PRO A 339 -6.21 -8.34 -10.01
N MET A 340 -6.11 -7.09 -9.56
CA MET A 340 -5.09 -6.15 -10.05
C MET A 340 -3.67 -6.63 -9.77
N TRP A 341 -3.39 -7.21 -8.61
CA TRP A 341 -2.07 -7.76 -8.31
C TRP A 341 -1.77 -9.09 -9.03
N ALA A 342 -2.78 -9.78 -9.54
CA ALA A 342 -2.59 -10.95 -10.39
C ALA A 342 -2.28 -10.59 -11.86
N ILE A 343 -2.83 -9.50 -12.39
CA ILE A 343 -2.68 -9.07 -13.78
C ILE A 343 -1.22 -8.90 -14.22
N PRO A 344 -0.29 -8.30 -13.47
CA PRO A 344 1.12 -8.26 -13.85
C PRO A 344 1.77 -9.63 -14.02
N MET A 345 1.35 -10.62 -13.23
CA MET A 345 1.83 -11.99 -13.35
C MET A 345 1.23 -12.71 -14.57
N ASP A 346 -0.03 -12.41 -14.89
CA ASP A 346 -0.71 -12.97 -16.06
C ASP A 346 -0.12 -12.38 -17.36
N ILE A 347 0.15 -11.05 -17.41
CA ILE A 347 0.68 -10.35 -18.58
C ILE A 347 2.17 -10.64 -18.78
N ALA A 348 2.99 -10.56 -17.75
CA ALA A 348 4.43 -10.63 -17.85
C ALA A 348 5.05 -11.60 -16.84
N PRO A 349 4.83 -12.92 -16.95
CA PRO A 349 5.29 -13.91 -15.97
C PRO A 349 6.80 -13.84 -15.71
N LYS A 350 7.60 -13.64 -16.78
CA LYS A 350 9.07 -13.52 -16.72
C LYS A 350 9.54 -12.24 -16.01
N TYR A 351 8.75 -11.17 -16.05
CA TYR A 351 9.04 -9.84 -15.52
C TYR A 351 8.00 -9.37 -14.49
N SER A 352 7.33 -10.31 -13.82
CA SER A 352 6.16 -10.03 -12.98
C SER A 352 6.43 -8.98 -11.87
N GLY A 353 7.61 -9.01 -11.26
CA GLY A 353 8.01 -8.01 -10.28
C GLY A 353 8.13 -6.60 -10.86
N THR A 354 8.76 -6.47 -12.04
CA THR A 354 8.88 -5.17 -12.73
C THR A 354 7.52 -4.67 -13.22
N ALA A 355 6.69 -5.56 -13.75
CA ALA A 355 5.34 -5.23 -14.19
C ALA A 355 4.44 -4.78 -13.01
N ALA A 356 4.54 -5.44 -11.85
CA ALA A 356 3.86 -5.03 -10.63
C ALA A 356 4.36 -3.66 -10.13
N GLY A 357 5.67 -3.40 -10.23
CA GLY A 357 6.25 -2.10 -9.92
C GLY A 357 5.70 -0.99 -10.83
N LEU A 358 5.63 -1.22 -12.15
CA LEU A 358 5.02 -0.28 -13.10
C LEU A 358 3.55 -0.03 -12.78
N MET A 359 2.78 -1.06 -12.48
CA MET A 359 1.39 -0.90 -12.04
C MET A 359 1.31 -0.03 -10.79
N ASN A 360 2.13 -0.31 -9.77
CA ASN A 360 2.09 0.40 -8.49
C ASN A 360 2.53 1.87 -8.59
N THR A 361 3.27 2.24 -9.64
CA THR A 361 3.58 3.65 -9.94
C THR A 361 2.30 4.48 -10.09
N GLY A 362 1.22 3.89 -10.64
CA GLY A 362 -0.09 4.54 -10.73
C GLY A 362 -0.62 4.95 -9.35
N SER A 363 -0.70 4.00 -8.40
CA SER A 363 -1.15 4.31 -7.04
C SER A 363 -0.20 5.25 -6.29
N ALA A 364 1.10 5.16 -6.54
CA ALA A 364 2.07 6.08 -5.91
C ALA A 364 1.90 7.52 -6.40
N LEU A 365 1.60 7.73 -7.68
CA LEU A 365 1.24 9.05 -8.22
C LEU A 365 -0.07 9.55 -7.59
N ALA A 366 -1.05 8.69 -7.44
CA ALA A 366 -2.30 9.02 -6.77
C ALA A 366 -2.10 9.41 -5.30
N ALA A 367 -1.17 8.75 -4.58
CA ALA A 367 -0.80 9.10 -3.20
C ALA A 367 -0.22 10.52 -3.07
N ILE A 368 0.39 11.03 -4.13
CA ILE A 368 0.93 12.39 -4.19
C ILE A 368 -0.19 13.38 -4.54
N LEU A 369 -0.99 13.07 -5.56
CA LEU A 369 -1.93 14.03 -6.14
C LEU A 369 -3.25 14.11 -5.38
N SER A 370 -3.83 12.98 -5.01
CA SER A 370 -5.20 12.92 -4.46
C SER A 370 -5.34 13.69 -3.13
N PRO A 371 -4.47 13.54 -2.12
CA PRO A 371 -4.62 14.28 -0.87
C PRO A 371 -4.40 15.79 -1.04
N ALA A 372 -3.44 16.19 -1.87
CA ALA A 372 -3.14 17.61 -2.14
C ALA A 372 -4.30 18.30 -2.87
N ILE A 373 -4.82 17.66 -3.93
CA ILE A 373 -5.95 18.19 -4.70
C ILE A 373 -7.22 18.24 -3.85
N ALA A 374 -7.47 17.21 -3.02
CA ALA A 374 -8.61 17.22 -2.11
C ALA A 374 -8.55 18.40 -1.13
N GLY A 375 -7.39 18.65 -0.52
CA GLY A 375 -7.18 19.79 0.38
C GLY A 375 -7.43 21.12 -0.31
N TYR A 376 -6.88 21.32 -1.53
CA TYR A 376 -7.10 22.51 -2.33
C TYR A 376 -8.59 22.72 -2.67
N VAL A 377 -9.29 21.66 -3.08
CA VAL A 377 -10.71 21.72 -3.42
C VAL A 377 -11.55 22.09 -2.19
N ILE A 378 -11.24 21.55 -1.02
CA ILE A 378 -11.93 21.89 0.22
C ILE A 378 -11.71 23.35 0.58
N ASP A 379 -10.49 23.88 0.48
CA ASP A 379 -10.19 25.29 0.76
C ASP A 379 -10.88 26.23 -0.23
N ALA A 380 -10.86 25.89 -1.52
CA ALA A 380 -11.45 26.73 -2.58
C ALA A 380 -12.99 26.77 -2.54
N THR A 381 -13.65 25.70 -2.08
CA THR A 381 -15.10 25.54 -2.18
C THR A 381 -15.82 25.48 -0.83
N GLY A 382 -15.11 25.24 0.27
CA GLY A 382 -15.70 24.93 1.57
C GLY A 382 -16.46 23.59 1.63
N ASN A 383 -16.46 22.82 0.55
CA ASN A 383 -17.30 21.64 0.39
C ASN A 383 -16.52 20.35 0.60
N TRP A 384 -16.70 19.69 1.73
CA TRP A 384 -16.07 18.44 2.10
C TRP A 384 -16.53 17.22 1.30
N TYR A 385 -17.70 17.28 0.66
CA TYR A 385 -18.20 16.20 -0.19
C TYR A 385 -17.53 16.18 -1.57
N LEU A 386 -17.09 17.34 -2.06
CA LEU A 386 -16.64 17.50 -3.44
C LEU A 386 -15.45 16.57 -3.81
N PRO A 387 -14.43 16.34 -2.99
CA PRO A 387 -13.37 15.37 -3.30
C PRO A 387 -13.90 13.94 -3.51
N PHE A 388 -14.89 13.50 -2.72
CA PHE A 388 -15.51 12.18 -2.89
C PHE A 388 -16.40 12.14 -4.14
N ILE A 389 -17.09 13.22 -4.47
CA ILE A 389 -17.87 13.36 -5.71
C ILE A 389 -16.94 13.29 -6.93
N MET A 390 -15.79 13.97 -6.90
CA MET A 390 -14.79 13.91 -7.97
C MET A 390 -14.28 12.48 -8.19
N SER A 391 -14.18 11.68 -7.12
CA SER A 391 -13.78 10.27 -7.23
C SER A 391 -14.75 9.45 -8.07
N ILE A 392 -16.05 9.81 -8.16
CA ILE A 392 -17.03 9.14 -9.04
C ILE A 392 -16.56 9.16 -10.50
N GLY A 393 -16.07 10.33 -10.98
CA GLY A 393 -15.52 10.46 -12.33
C GLY A 393 -14.26 9.62 -12.55
N VAL A 394 -13.36 9.58 -11.54
CA VAL A 394 -12.12 8.79 -11.59
C VAL A 394 -12.44 7.28 -11.57
N LEU A 395 -13.40 6.86 -10.76
CA LEU A 395 -13.86 5.45 -10.71
C LEU A 395 -14.47 5.02 -12.04
N LEU A 396 -15.23 5.91 -12.71
CA LEU A 396 -15.75 5.66 -14.07
C LEU A 396 -14.60 5.43 -15.06
N VAL A 397 -13.58 6.29 -15.03
CA VAL A 397 -12.38 6.10 -15.86
C VAL A 397 -11.72 4.76 -15.56
N GLY A 398 -11.58 4.39 -14.30
CA GLY A 398 -11.02 3.09 -13.87
C GLY A 398 -11.83 1.89 -14.40
N ALA A 399 -13.17 1.97 -14.34
CA ALA A 399 -14.04 0.95 -14.90
C ALA A 399 -13.87 0.80 -16.42
N VAL A 400 -13.82 1.90 -17.16
CA VAL A 400 -13.62 1.91 -18.63
C VAL A 400 -12.22 1.41 -18.99
N MET A 401 -11.19 1.88 -18.30
CA MET A 401 -9.80 1.49 -18.56
C MET A 401 -9.54 0.01 -18.23
N SER A 402 -10.33 -0.59 -17.35
CA SER A 402 -10.25 -2.03 -17.06
C SER A 402 -10.39 -2.87 -18.34
N PHE A 403 -11.23 -2.47 -19.29
CA PHE A 403 -11.40 -3.19 -20.56
C PHE A 403 -10.16 -3.16 -21.47
N ALA A 404 -9.25 -2.19 -21.28
CA ALA A 404 -8.02 -2.04 -22.05
C ALA A 404 -6.84 -2.85 -21.50
N MET A 405 -6.97 -3.50 -20.33
CA MET A 405 -5.85 -4.20 -19.68
C MET A 405 -5.38 -5.47 -20.40
N HIS A 406 -6.30 -6.23 -20.99
CA HIS A 406 -6.04 -7.47 -21.73
C HIS A 406 -5.14 -8.49 -21.02
N PRO A 407 -5.48 -8.96 -19.79
CA PRO A 407 -4.62 -9.88 -19.03
C PRO A 407 -4.38 -11.24 -19.74
N GLU A 408 -5.23 -11.62 -20.69
CA GLU A 408 -5.11 -12.84 -21.51
C GLU A 408 -3.95 -12.79 -22.53
N ARG A 409 -3.44 -11.59 -22.84
CA ARG A 409 -2.36 -11.41 -23.81
C ARG A 409 -1.03 -11.35 -23.08
N GLN A 410 -0.30 -12.44 -23.05
CA GLN A 410 1.02 -12.49 -22.44
C GLN A 410 2.03 -11.66 -23.23
N PHE A 411 2.90 -11.00 -22.49
CA PHE A 411 4.05 -10.31 -23.05
C PHE A 411 5.15 -11.33 -23.36
N THR A 412 5.39 -11.57 -24.66
CA THR A 412 6.44 -12.47 -25.17
C THR A 412 7.48 -11.64 -25.95
N GLU A 413 8.76 -12.01 -25.85
CA GLU A 413 9.85 -11.35 -26.57
C GLU A 413 9.73 -11.53 -28.11
N GLU A 414 9.06 -12.60 -28.55
CA GLU A 414 8.80 -12.89 -29.96
C GLU A 414 7.77 -11.96 -30.59
N ALA A 415 6.95 -11.28 -29.78
CA ALA A 415 6.02 -10.27 -30.27
C ALA A 415 6.70 -8.90 -30.53
N MET A 416 8.02 -8.81 -30.35
CA MET A 416 8.78 -7.62 -30.75
C MET A 416 8.96 -7.63 -32.28
N PRO A 417 8.64 -6.54 -33.01
CA PRO A 417 9.14 -6.39 -34.36
C PRO A 417 10.67 -6.46 -34.28
N LEU A 418 11.24 -7.44 -34.99
CA LEU A 418 12.70 -7.64 -35.10
C LEU A 418 13.35 -6.32 -35.51
N GLY A 419 13.80 -5.54 -34.53
CA GLY A 419 14.79 -4.50 -34.76
C GLY A 419 15.99 -5.17 -35.39
N LYS A 420 16.43 -4.66 -36.54
CA LYS A 420 17.59 -5.16 -37.32
C LYS A 420 18.69 -5.67 -36.37
N PRO A 421 19.24 -6.87 -36.62
CA PRO A 421 20.38 -7.34 -35.85
C PRO A 421 21.46 -6.27 -35.90
N SER A 422 21.95 -5.84 -34.74
CA SER A 422 23.14 -4.99 -34.62
C SER A 422 24.24 -5.73 -35.39
N ALA A 423 24.74 -5.12 -36.45
CA ALA A 423 25.90 -5.62 -37.19
C ALA A 423 27.03 -5.86 -36.17
N ALA A 424 27.47 -7.12 -36.09
CA ALA A 424 28.66 -7.46 -35.33
C ALA A 424 29.80 -6.57 -35.85
N PRO A 425 30.70 -6.03 -35.01
CA PRO A 425 31.89 -5.38 -35.50
C PRO A 425 32.68 -6.43 -36.29
N ALA A 426 32.94 -6.14 -37.57
CA ALA A 426 33.91 -6.88 -38.37
C ALA A 426 35.28 -6.73 -37.72
N GLU A 427 36.00 -7.83 -37.64
CA GLU A 427 37.35 -8.01 -37.14
C GLU A 427 38.36 -6.94 -37.60
#